data_8d0e2079a1b4d271a17edca7c91cd1d3
#
_entry.id   8d0e2079a1b4d271a17edca7c91cd1d3
#
_cell.length_a   1.000
_cell.length_b   1.000
_cell.length_c   1.000
_cell.angle_alpha   90.00
_cell.angle_beta   90.00
_cell.angle_gamma   90.00
#
_symmetry.space_group_name_H-M   'P 1'
#
loop_
_entity.id
_entity.type
_entity.pdbx_description
1 polymer ?
#
loop_
_entity_poly.entity_id
_entity_poly.type
_entity_poly.pdbx_seq_one_letter_code
_entity_poly.pdbx_strand_id
1 'polypeptide(L)'
;MSETSRDALRERALKLDATDPLAGRRELFALDDGVYLDGNSLGALPVHVPARVQDVLTRQWGELRIRSWDESGWWTAPERIGDRIAPLVGAAAGQIVVGDSTSVNVFKAVVAAARIAGEGRDEILVDATTFPTDGYIAASAARLTGHRLVPTDPADVPAALGPRTAVVLLNHVDYRSGRLHDLPGLTAAVHAAGAVAVWDLCHSAGALPVGLDEHGVDLAVGCTYKYLNGGPGSPAYLYVAERHQAAFDSPLPGWNSHADPFGMTPGYAPADGSVRGRVGTPDIVSMLTLEAALDVWDGVAVDTVRAKSLALTDFFLECVEAYVPAGRVASVTPAAHAERGSQVALRCDEAEPVMRRLIERGVVGDLRRPDVLRFGFTPLYVGFADAERAARVLAEVLAEIPPSGPAA
;
A
#
# COMPACT_ATOMS: atom_id res chain seq x y z
N MET A 1 15.66 10.10 -32.00
CA MET A 1 14.41 9.64 -32.62
C MET A 1 13.85 10.73 -33.52
N SER A 2 13.16 10.38 -34.64
CA SER A 2 12.52 11.36 -35.52
C SER A 2 11.27 11.98 -34.88
N GLU A 3 10.88 13.19 -35.27
CA GLU A 3 9.66 13.88 -34.84
C GLU A 3 8.41 13.04 -35.12
N THR A 4 8.36 12.38 -36.28
CA THR A 4 7.30 11.43 -36.68
C THR A 4 7.10 10.29 -35.68
N SER A 5 8.17 9.76 -35.07
CA SER A 5 8.07 8.68 -34.07
C SER A 5 7.54 9.18 -32.71
N ARG A 6 7.80 10.43 -32.35
CA ARG A 6 7.27 11.07 -31.13
C ARG A 6 5.77 11.33 -31.27
N ASP A 7 5.33 11.81 -32.41
CA ASP A 7 3.92 12.05 -32.70
C ASP A 7 3.12 10.72 -32.68
N ALA A 8 3.70 9.64 -33.19
CA ALA A 8 3.08 8.32 -33.14
C ALA A 8 2.83 7.82 -31.71
N LEU A 9 3.73 8.08 -30.75
CA LEU A 9 3.51 7.71 -29.32
C LEU A 9 2.39 8.54 -28.69
N ARG A 10 2.32 9.85 -29.00
CA ARG A 10 1.21 10.71 -28.54
C ARG A 10 -0.15 10.26 -29.07
N GLU A 11 -0.24 9.97 -30.39
CA GLU A 11 -1.47 9.46 -30.98
C GLU A 11 -1.88 8.13 -30.37
N ARG A 12 -0.92 7.25 -30.11
CA ARG A 12 -1.17 5.96 -29.44
C ARG A 12 -1.67 6.16 -28.03
N ALA A 13 -1.09 7.07 -27.24
CA ALA A 13 -1.56 7.41 -25.90
C ALA A 13 -3.05 7.80 -25.91
N LEU A 14 -3.44 8.73 -26.79
CA LEU A 14 -4.83 9.16 -26.92
C LEU A 14 -5.78 8.04 -27.36
N LYS A 15 -5.33 7.12 -28.22
CA LYS A 15 -6.13 5.94 -28.62
C LYS A 15 -6.32 4.97 -27.44
N LEU A 16 -5.28 4.77 -26.64
CA LEU A 16 -5.35 3.91 -25.44
C LEU A 16 -6.28 4.53 -24.38
N ASP A 17 -6.20 5.84 -24.15
CA ASP A 17 -7.11 6.55 -23.23
C ASP A 17 -8.57 6.47 -23.71
N ALA A 18 -8.82 6.59 -25.02
CA ALA A 18 -10.16 6.51 -25.58
C ALA A 18 -10.82 5.12 -25.44
N THR A 19 -10.04 4.06 -25.25
CA THR A 19 -10.52 2.69 -25.07
C THR A 19 -10.35 2.17 -23.63
N ASP A 20 -9.87 3.00 -22.72
CA ASP A 20 -9.63 2.65 -21.32
C ASP A 20 -10.96 2.47 -20.57
N PRO A 21 -11.26 1.29 -20.02
CA PRO A 21 -12.49 1.06 -19.26
C PRO A 21 -12.56 1.86 -17.95
N LEU A 22 -11.43 2.40 -17.47
CA LEU A 22 -11.34 3.21 -16.27
C LEU A 22 -11.25 4.72 -16.54
N ALA A 23 -11.27 5.18 -17.80
CA ALA A 23 -11.08 6.60 -18.15
C ALA A 23 -12.03 7.54 -17.40
N GLY A 24 -13.30 7.17 -17.27
CA GLY A 24 -14.31 7.98 -16.56
C GLY A 24 -14.06 8.12 -15.04
N ARG A 25 -13.17 7.29 -14.46
CA ARG A 25 -12.87 7.39 -13.02
C ARG A 25 -12.01 8.60 -12.66
N ARG A 26 -11.24 9.14 -13.60
CA ARG A 26 -10.42 10.35 -13.38
C ARG A 26 -11.25 11.53 -12.89
N GLU A 27 -12.48 11.70 -13.38
CA GLU A 27 -13.39 12.79 -12.99
C GLU A 27 -13.83 12.73 -11.51
N LEU A 28 -13.65 11.58 -10.85
CA LEU A 28 -13.92 11.42 -9.44
C LEU A 28 -12.82 12.02 -8.54
N PHE A 29 -11.73 12.52 -9.10
CA PHE A 29 -10.58 13.04 -8.35
C PHE A 29 -10.33 14.53 -8.63
N ALA A 30 -9.96 15.27 -7.59
CA ALA A 30 -9.54 16.66 -7.69
C ALA A 30 -8.07 16.72 -8.14
N LEU A 31 -7.86 16.78 -9.44
CA LEU A 31 -6.55 16.85 -10.08
C LEU A 31 -6.46 18.17 -10.86
N ASP A 32 -5.26 18.74 -10.91
CA ASP A 32 -4.93 19.86 -11.78
C ASP A 32 -4.49 19.38 -13.19
N ASP A 33 -3.97 20.29 -14.02
CA ASP A 33 -3.45 19.98 -15.35
C ASP A 33 -2.07 19.29 -15.31
N GLY A 34 -1.52 19.03 -14.13
CA GLY A 34 -0.27 18.32 -13.94
C GLY A 34 -0.41 16.81 -14.13
N VAL A 35 0.72 16.13 -14.13
CA VAL A 35 0.79 14.67 -14.12
C VAL A 35 1.19 14.21 -12.72
N TYR A 36 0.26 13.57 -12.00
CA TYR A 36 0.46 13.10 -10.64
C TYR A 36 0.81 11.60 -10.62
N LEU A 37 2.09 11.29 -10.50
CA LEU A 37 2.65 9.94 -10.45
C LEU A 37 3.24 9.61 -9.07
N ASP A 38 2.58 10.05 -8.00
CA ASP A 38 3.01 9.77 -6.62
C ASP A 38 1.86 9.20 -5.75
N GLY A 39 0.88 8.56 -6.38
CA GLY A 39 -0.22 7.87 -5.68
C GLY A 39 0.24 6.70 -4.80
N ASN A 40 1.44 6.20 -5.02
CA ASN A 40 2.11 5.23 -4.16
C ASN A 40 2.78 5.85 -2.91
N SER A 41 2.71 7.17 -2.74
CA SER A 41 3.06 7.90 -1.51
C SER A 41 1.82 8.53 -0.87
N LEU A 42 0.97 9.19 -1.66
CA LEU A 42 -0.32 9.74 -1.24
C LEU A 42 -1.30 9.68 -2.42
N GLY A 43 -2.45 9.05 -2.24
CA GLY A 43 -3.52 9.02 -3.24
C GLY A 43 -4.15 10.40 -3.45
N ALA A 44 -4.67 10.66 -4.66
CA ALA A 44 -5.37 11.89 -4.98
C ALA A 44 -6.71 12.02 -4.23
N LEU A 45 -7.12 13.26 -3.96
CA LEU A 45 -8.37 13.57 -3.25
C LEU A 45 -9.60 13.26 -4.12
N PRO A 46 -10.52 12.38 -3.70
CA PRO A 46 -11.81 12.25 -4.37
C PRO A 46 -12.69 13.50 -4.16
N VAL A 47 -13.35 13.97 -5.23
CA VAL A 47 -14.07 15.27 -5.25
C VAL A 47 -15.22 15.37 -4.24
N HIS A 48 -15.83 14.25 -3.85
CA HIS A 48 -16.96 14.22 -2.90
C HIS A 48 -16.52 14.17 -1.43
N VAL A 49 -15.27 13.83 -1.13
CA VAL A 49 -14.75 13.70 0.24
C VAL A 49 -14.90 14.98 1.07
N PRO A 50 -14.60 16.19 0.56
CA PRO A 50 -14.74 17.40 1.36
C PRO A 50 -16.16 17.62 1.91
N ALA A 51 -17.21 17.33 1.12
CA ALA A 51 -18.60 17.47 1.57
C ALA A 51 -18.94 16.44 2.67
N ARG A 52 -18.42 15.21 2.57
CA ARG A 52 -18.61 14.18 3.59
C ARG A 52 -17.91 14.55 4.90
N VAL A 53 -16.68 15.05 4.82
CA VAL A 53 -15.93 15.54 6.01
C VAL A 53 -16.65 16.71 6.66
N GLN A 54 -17.21 17.63 5.86
CA GLN A 54 -17.99 18.74 6.39
C GLN A 54 -19.22 18.24 7.15
N ASP A 55 -19.95 17.23 6.65
CA ASP A 55 -21.07 16.61 7.39
C ASP A 55 -20.61 16.01 8.73
N VAL A 56 -19.47 15.30 8.73
CA VAL A 56 -18.89 14.74 9.96
C VAL A 56 -18.66 15.84 11.01
N LEU A 57 -18.09 16.98 10.60
CA LEU A 57 -17.76 18.06 11.50
C LEU A 57 -19.01 18.84 11.96
N THR A 58 -19.92 19.17 11.05
CA THR A 58 -21.06 20.07 11.36
C THR A 58 -22.21 19.32 11.98
N ARG A 59 -22.71 18.27 11.32
CA ARG A 59 -23.88 17.52 11.79
C ARG A 59 -23.50 16.47 12.81
N GLN A 60 -22.59 15.55 12.44
CA GLN A 60 -22.34 14.41 13.31
C GLN A 60 -21.65 14.83 14.62
N TRP A 61 -20.59 15.61 14.56
CA TRP A 61 -19.94 16.13 15.76
C TRP A 61 -20.64 17.35 16.33
N GLY A 62 -20.95 18.36 15.51
CA GLY A 62 -21.49 19.65 15.97
C GLY A 62 -22.91 19.55 16.57
N GLU A 63 -23.82 18.79 15.93
CA GLU A 63 -25.24 18.70 16.34
C GLU A 63 -25.50 17.42 17.14
N LEU A 64 -25.10 16.23 16.63
CA LEU A 64 -25.40 14.95 17.27
C LEU A 64 -24.47 14.66 18.45
N ARG A 65 -23.20 15.08 18.38
CA ARG A 65 -22.20 14.92 19.45
C ARG A 65 -22.05 13.42 19.83
N ILE A 66 -22.17 13.08 21.12
CA ILE A 66 -22.00 11.73 21.62
C ILE A 66 -22.99 10.72 20.99
N ARG A 67 -24.16 11.17 20.55
CA ARG A 67 -25.16 10.30 19.91
C ARG A 67 -24.69 9.74 18.57
N SER A 68 -23.68 10.36 17.93
CA SER A 68 -23.14 9.89 16.66
C SER A 68 -22.46 8.52 16.74
N TRP A 69 -22.11 8.06 17.93
CA TRP A 69 -21.65 6.67 18.09
C TRP A 69 -22.69 5.69 17.55
N ASP A 70 -23.98 5.90 17.84
CA ASP A 70 -25.08 5.07 17.36
C ASP A 70 -25.72 5.63 16.10
N GLU A 71 -26.15 6.91 16.12
CA GLU A 71 -26.95 7.51 15.05
C GLU A 71 -26.19 7.72 13.74
N SER A 72 -24.85 7.86 13.79
CA SER A 72 -23.99 8.00 12.62
C SER A 72 -23.11 6.76 12.38
N GLY A 73 -23.26 5.70 13.19
CA GLY A 73 -22.55 4.42 13.03
C GLY A 73 -21.03 4.51 13.27
N TRP A 74 -20.58 5.43 14.14
CA TRP A 74 -19.15 5.52 14.47
C TRP A 74 -18.63 4.26 15.14
N TRP A 75 -19.47 3.59 15.93
CA TRP A 75 -19.12 2.38 16.65
C TRP A 75 -18.68 1.23 15.74
N THR A 76 -19.38 1.07 14.62
CA THR A 76 -19.12 -0.03 13.67
C THR A 76 -18.22 0.38 12.49
N ALA A 77 -17.77 1.64 12.44
CA ALA A 77 -16.97 2.15 11.33
C ALA A 77 -15.69 1.33 11.06
N PRO A 78 -14.92 0.86 12.07
CA PRO A 78 -13.70 0.09 11.82
C PRO A 78 -13.93 -1.18 11.00
N GLU A 79 -14.95 -1.97 11.30
CA GLU A 79 -15.27 -3.21 10.57
C GLU A 79 -16.01 -2.92 9.27
N ARG A 80 -16.97 -1.99 9.28
CA ARG A 80 -17.72 -1.60 8.08
C ARG A 80 -16.79 -1.11 6.96
N ILE A 81 -15.77 -0.34 7.30
CA ILE A 81 -14.75 0.10 6.33
C ILE A 81 -13.82 -1.06 5.98
N GLY A 82 -13.48 -1.90 6.95
CA GLY A 82 -12.73 -3.14 6.72
C GLY A 82 -13.41 -4.04 5.71
N ASP A 83 -14.72 -4.22 5.80
CA ASP A 83 -15.52 -5.01 4.86
C ASP A 83 -15.55 -4.42 3.45
N ARG A 84 -15.37 -3.10 3.30
CA ARG A 84 -15.19 -2.46 1.99
C ARG A 84 -13.79 -2.65 1.41
N ILE A 85 -12.77 -2.76 2.26
CA ILE A 85 -11.39 -3.05 1.84
C ILE A 85 -11.21 -4.54 1.50
N ALA A 86 -11.91 -5.43 2.20
CA ALA A 86 -11.76 -6.87 2.08
C ALA A 86 -11.77 -7.39 0.63
N PRO A 87 -12.74 -7.06 -0.23
CA PRO A 87 -12.74 -7.53 -1.63
C PRO A 87 -11.56 -6.98 -2.45
N LEU A 88 -10.99 -5.83 -2.08
CA LEU A 88 -9.84 -5.24 -2.78
C LEU A 88 -8.52 -5.98 -2.52
N VAL A 89 -8.48 -6.78 -1.46
CA VAL A 89 -7.30 -7.59 -1.08
C VAL A 89 -7.59 -9.10 -1.09
N GLY A 90 -8.79 -9.50 -1.54
CA GLY A 90 -9.18 -10.91 -1.63
C GLY A 90 -9.43 -11.56 -0.28
N ALA A 91 -10.07 -10.85 0.64
CA ALA A 91 -10.50 -11.33 1.95
C ALA A 91 -12.04 -11.35 2.03
N ALA A 92 -12.58 -12.24 2.86
CA ALA A 92 -13.99 -12.22 3.23
C ALA A 92 -14.27 -11.11 4.26
N ALA A 93 -15.53 -10.71 4.35
CA ALA A 93 -16.02 -9.78 5.38
C ALA A 93 -15.72 -10.32 6.80
N GLY A 94 -15.50 -9.40 7.74
CA GLY A 94 -15.22 -9.73 9.13
C GLY A 94 -13.77 -10.10 9.45
N GLN A 95 -12.87 -10.09 8.46
CA GLN A 95 -11.45 -10.38 8.66
C GLN A 95 -10.55 -9.14 8.74
N ILE A 96 -11.08 -7.97 8.40
CA ILE A 96 -10.33 -6.71 8.39
C ILE A 96 -10.92 -5.73 9.41
N VAL A 97 -10.05 -5.11 10.18
CA VAL A 97 -10.38 -3.99 11.06
C VAL A 97 -9.51 -2.78 10.70
N VAL A 98 -10.14 -1.62 10.59
CA VAL A 98 -9.46 -0.36 10.30
C VAL A 98 -9.17 0.39 11.60
N GLY A 99 -7.94 0.84 11.78
CA GLY A 99 -7.52 1.63 12.93
C GLY A 99 -6.01 1.76 13.01
N ASP A 100 -5.55 2.67 13.85
CA ASP A 100 -4.15 2.95 14.11
C ASP A 100 -3.34 3.31 12.85
N SER A 101 -2.03 3.30 12.94
CA SER A 101 -1.11 3.41 11.81
C SER A 101 -0.60 2.05 11.37
N THR A 102 -0.04 1.96 10.16
CA THR A 102 0.65 0.74 9.70
C THR A 102 1.71 0.27 10.69
N SER A 103 2.49 1.19 11.26
CA SER A 103 3.52 0.87 12.26
C SER A 103 2.95 0.17 13.49
N VAL A 104 1.83 0.66 14.02
CA VAL A 104 1.13 0.04 15.16
C VAL A 104 0.56 -1.32 14.76
N ASN A 105 -0.01 -1.43 13.56
CA ASN A 105 -0.57 -2.69 13.08
C ASN A 105 0.52 -3.74 12.80
N VAL A 106 1.69 -3.36 12.25
CA VAL A 106 2.87 -4.26 12.15
C VAL A 106 3.27 -4.77 13.53
N PHE A 107 3.34 -3.90 14.54
CA PHE A 107 3.65 -4.32 15.91
C PHE A 107 2.62 -5.33 16.44
N LYS A 108 1.33 -5.03 16.30
CA LYS A 108 0.26 -5.95 16.73
C LYS A 108 0.35 -7.29 16.00
N ALA A 109 0.51 -7.26 14.67
CA ALA A 109 0.57 -8.47 13.86
C ALA A 109 1.78 -9.35 14.20
N VAL A 110 2.97 -8.77 14.29
CA VAL A 110 4.20 -9.54 14.58
C VAL A 110 4.18 -10.16 15.96
N VAL A 111 3.72 -9.41 16.99
CA VAL A 111 3.64 -9.96 18.36
C VAL A 111 2.55 -11.05 18.45
N ALA A 112 1.39 -10.84 17.84
CA ALA A 112 0.33 -11.86 17.83
C ALA A 112 0.77 -13.10 17.03
N ALA A 113 1.45 -12.92 15.88
CA ALA A 113 2.01 -14.03 15.11
C ALA A 113 3.01 -14.85 15.92
N ALA A 114 3.90 -14.20 16.69
CA ALA A 114 4.85 -14.88 17.55
C ALA A 114 4.15 -15.71 18.65
N ARG A 115 3.03 -15.23 19.18
CA ARG A 115 2.19 -15.97 20.15
C ARG A 115 1.45 -17.14 19.49
N ILE A 116 0.96 -16.97 18.26
CA ILE A 116 0.28 -18.02 17.48
C ILE A 116 1.28 -19.14 17.11
N ALA A 117 2.52 -18.81 16.78
CA ALA A 117 3.54 -19.80 16.39
C ALA A 117 3.91 -20.79 17.50
N GLY A 118 3.61 -20.45 18.77
CA GLY A 118 3.78 -21.33 19.93
C GLY A 118 5.22 -21.45 20.43
N GLU A 119 5.39 -22.29 21.44
CA GLU A 119 6.68 -22.49 22.10
C GLU A 119 7.71 -23.21 21.22
N GLY A 120 8.98 -22.95 21.49
CA GLY A 120 10.13 -23.60 20.80
C GLY A 120 10.55 -22.95 19.49
N ARG A 121 9.83 -21.91 19.02
CA ARG A 121 10.17 -21.09 17.88
C ARG A 121 10.57 -19.70 18.36
N ASP A 122 11.77 -19.25 18.03
CA ASP A 122 12.36 -18.05 18.61
C ASP A 122 13.00 -17.13 17.56
N GLU A 123 12.69 -17.31 16.26
CA GLU A 123 13.21 -16.49 15.19
C GLU A 123 12.09 -15.79 14.43
N ILE A 124 12.29 -14.48 14.19
CA ILE A 124 11.45 -13.67 13.29
C ILE A 124 12.30 -13.31 12.08
N LEU A 125 11.94 -13.86 10.92
CA LEU A 125 12.52 -13.45 9.65
C LEU A 125 11.84 -12.17 9.18
N VAL A 126 12.63 -11.21 8.71
CA VAL A 126 12.14 -9.96 8.15
C VAL A 126 12.87 -9.66 6.84
N ASP A 127 12.15 -9.16 5.84
CA ASP A 127 12.76 -8.70 4.61
C ASP A 127 13.90 -7.70 4.91
N ALA A 128 15.12 -8.05 4.50
CA ALA A 128 16.31 -7.25 4.74
C ALA A 128 16.28 -5.89 4.03
N THR A 129 15.43 -5.75 3.01
CA THR A 129 15.25 -4.54 2.20
C THR A 129 13.92 -3.82 2.48
N THR A 130 13.16 -4.27 3.48
CA THR A 130 11.86 -3.72 3.86
C THR A 130 11.89 -2.21 4.07
N PHE A 131 10.72 -1.59 4.00
CA PHE A 131 10.60 -0.20 4.44
C PHE A 131 11.15 -0.06 5.87
N PRO A 132 12.05 0.90 6.14
CA PRO A 132 12.81 0.93 7.40
C PRO A 132 11.97 0.82 8.68
N THR A 133 10.76 1.38 8.67
CA THR A 133 9.85 1.32 9.83
C THR A 133 9.46 -0.13 10.18
N ASP A 134 9.20 -0.98 9.20
CA ASP A 134 8.83 -2.38 9.45
C ASP A 134 9.97 -3.10 10.13
N GLY A 135 11.21 -2.89 9.67
CA GLY A 135 12.41 -3.41 10.30
C GLY A 135 12.58 -2.92 11.76
N TYR A 136 12.34 -1.61 12.00
CA TYR A 136 12.43 -1.04 13.36
C TYR A 136 11.39 -1.65 14.30
N ILE A 137 10.15 -1.78 13.83
CA ILE A 137 9.05 -2.36 14.60
C ILE A 137 9.27 -3.85 14.84
N ALA A 138 9.68 -4.60 13.80
CA ALA A 138 9.99 -6.03 13.95
C ALA A 138 11.13 -6.26 14.95
N ALA A 139 12.18 -5.42 14.94
CA ALA A 139 13.26 -5.48 15.92
C ALA A 139 12.78 -5.19 17.34
N SER A 140 11.84 -4.25 17.50
CA SER A 140 11.24 -3.95 18.81
C SER A 140 10.36 -5.10 19.29
N ALA A 141 9.50 -5.64 18.42
CA ALA A 141 8.65 -6.78 18.72
C ALA A 141 9.47 -8.02 19.12
N ALA A 142 10.53 -8.32 18.36
CA ALA A 142 11.44 -9.44 18.66
C ALA A 142 12.04 -9.33 20.06
N ARG A 143 12.54 -8.15 20.43
CA ARG A 143 13.08 -7.93 21.79
C ARG A 143 12.03 -8.12 22.89
N LEU A 144 10.81 -7.65 22.68
CA LEU A 144 9.73 -7.75 23.66
C LEU A 144 9.21 -9.19 23.83
N THR A 145 9.26 -9.99 22.78
CA THR A 145 8.79 -11.38 22.77
C THR A 145 9.90 -12.39 23.01
N GLY A 146 11.14 -11.95 23.18
CA GLY A 146 12.29 -12.84 23.40
C GLY A 146 12.77 -13.57 22.15
N HIS A 147 12.39 -13.08 20.95
CA HIS A 147 12.78 -13.65 19.67
C HIS A 147 14.06 -12.99 19.12
N ARG A 148 14.77 -13.71 18.26
CA ARG A 148 15.88 -13.21 17.46
C ARG A 148 15.36 -12.70 16.11
N LEU A 149 15.67 -11.45 15.74
CA LEU A 149 15.39 -10.95 14.41
C LEU A 149 16.44 -11.45 13.42
N VAL A 150 15.98 -11.91 12.26
CA VAL A 150 16.82 -12.45 11.17
C VAL A 150 16.49 -11.71 9.88
N PRO A 151 17.21 -10.64 9.52
CA PRO A 151 17.08 -10.01 8.21
C PRO A 151 17.42 -11.00 7.10
N THR A 152 16.54 -11.17 6.13
CA THR A 152 16.64 -12.18 5.07
C THR A 152 16.16 -11.55 3.75
N ASP A 153 16.92 -11.74 2.66
CA ASP A 153 16.43 -11.37 1.34
C ASP A 153 15.17 -12.21 1.02
N PRO A 154 14.08 -11.63 0.49
CA PRO A 154 12.88 -12.39 0.14
C PRO A 154 13.14 -13.62 -0.74
N ALA A 155 14.13 -13.55 -1.63
CA ALA A 155 14.52 -14.69 -2.46
C ALA A 155 15.16 -15.85 -1.65
N ASP A 156 15.78 -15.54 -0.52
CA ASP A 156 16.47 -16.51 0.35
C ASP A 156 15.57 -17.04 1.47
N VAL A 157 14.34 -16.48 1.64
CA VAL A 157 13.42 -16.90 2.70
C VAL A 157 13.19 -18.43 2.69
N PRO A 158 12.90 -19.09 1.55
CA PRO A 158 12.68 -20.54 1.55
C PRO A 158 13.87 -21.35 2.10
N ALA A 159 15.09 -20.89 1.88
CA ALA A 159 16.30 -21.54 2.40
C ALA A 159 16.62 -21.20 3.86
N ALA A 160 16.14 -20.05 4.34
CA ALA A 160 16.33 -19.60 5.72
C ALA A 160 15.29 -20.18 6.71
N LEU A 161 14.17 -20.70 6.19
CA LEU A 161 13.12 -21.30 7.01
C LEU A 161 13.62 -22.56 7.76
N GLY A 162 13.24 -22.67 9.02
CA GLY A 162 13.63 -23.80 9.87
C GLY A 162 12.70 -24.01 11.07
N PRO A 163 12.97 -25.02 11.89
CA PRO A 163 12.13 -25.34 13.04
C PRO A 163 12.08 -24.24 14.11
N ARG A 164 13.03 -23.31 14.07
CA ARG A 164 13.09 -22.16 14.98
C ARG A 164 12.31 -20.95 14.46
N THR A 165 11.94 -20.93 13.18
CA THR A 165 11.21 -19.81 12.60
C THR A 165 9.80 -19.73 13.17
N ALA A 166 9.48 -18.64 13.84
CA ALA A 166 8.15 -18.34 14.38
C ALA A 166 7.32 -17.52 13.39
N VAL A 167 7.90 -16.43 12.89
CA VAL A 167 7.22 -15.44 12.08
C VAL A 167 8.08 -15.07 10.87
N VAL A 168 7.44 -14.81 9.74
CA VAL A 168 8.06 -14.20 8.57
C VAL A 168 7.28 -12.95 8.20
N LEU A 169 7.92 -11.77 8.28
CA LEU A 169 7.37 -10.48 7.88
C LEU A 169 7.95 -10.05 6.54
N LEU A 170 7.11 -9.91 5.54
CA LEU A 170 7.50 -9.53 4.17
C LEU A 170 6.63 -8.39 3.63
N ASN A 171 7.23 -7.56 2.77
CA ASN A 171 6.48 -6.65 1.90
C ASN A 171 6.03 -7.41 0.65
N HIS A 172 4.77 -7.23 0.24
CA HIS A 172 4.29 -7.82 -1.02
C HIS A 172 4.88 -7.11 -2.25
N VAL A 173 5.01 -5.79 -2.17
CA VAL A 173 5.68 -4.99 -3.21
C VAL A 173 6.79 -4.16 -2.57
N ASP A 174 8.01 -4.32 -3.05
CA ASP A 174 9.17 -3.52 -2.62
C ASP A 174 8.97 -2.04 -2.93
N TYR A 175 9.11 -1.19 -1.93
CA TYR A 175 8.80 0.24 -2.02
C TYR A 175 9.76 1.04 -2.91
N ARG A 176 10.99 0.54 -3.13
CA ARG A 176 12.02 1.22 -3.94
C ARG A 176 11.96 0.81 -5.40
N SER A 177 12.00 -0.48 -5.67
CA SER A 177 12.07 -1.03 -7.02
C SER A 177 10.71 -1.28 -7.67
N GLY A 178 9.64 -1.44 -6.86
CA GLY A 178 8.36 -1.92 -7.34
C GLY A 178 8.33 -3.42 -7.63
N ARG A 179 9.33 -4.19 -7.16
CA ARG A 179 9.31 -5.66 -7.29
C ARG A 179 8.12 -6.23 -6.52
N LEU A 180 7.35 -7.05 -7.20
CA LEU A 180 6.28 -7.88 -6.63
C LEU A 180 6.88 -9.23 -6.21
N HIS A 181 6.77 -9.57 -4.93
CA HIS A 181 7.21 -10.85 -4.41
C HIS A 181 6.12 -11.92 -4.56
N ASP A 182 6.53 -13.19 -4.65
CA ASP A 182 5.66 -14.36 -4.77
C ASP A 182 4.94 -14.64 -3.44
N LEU A 183 3.87 -13.90 -3.16
CA LEU A 183 3.08 -14.07 -1.93
C LEU A 183 2.55 -15.49 -1.79
N PRO A 184 1.96 -16.13 -2.83
CA PRO A 184 1.48 -17.52 -2.73
C PRO A 184 2.59 -18.51 -2.38
N GLY A 185 3.68 -18.49 -3.13
CA GLY A 185 4.79 -19.44 -2.95
C GLY A 185 5.51 -19.25 -1.62
N LEU A 186 5.76 -17.99 -1.22
CA LEU A 186 6.40 -17.70 0.07
C LEU A 186 5.49 -18.04 1.24
N THR A 187 4.19 -17.75 1.18
CA THR A 187 3.24 -18.15 2.23
C THR A 187 3.19 -19.67 2.39
N ALA A 188 3.13 -20.41 1.28
CA ALA A 188 3.15 -21.87 1.31
C ALA A 188 4.45 -22.42 1.91
N ALA A 189 5.61 -21.84 1.60
CA ALA A 189 6.89 -22.24 2.18
C ALA A 189 6.94 -21.95 3.70
N VAL A 190 6.45 -20.80 4.15
CA VAL A 190 6.35 -20.43 5.56
C VAL A 190 5.48 -21.44 6.31
N HIS A 191 4.33 -21.80 5.77
CA HIS A 191 3.44 -22.81 6.37
C HIS A 191 4.06 -24.21 6.41
N ALA A 192 4.78 -24.61 5.35
CA ALA A 192 5.48 -25.91 5.33
C ALA A 192 6.55 -26.01 6.44
N ALA A 193 7.15 -24.88 6.84
CA ALA A 193 8.04 -24.80 7.98
C ALA A 193 7.31 -24.69 9.34
N GLY A 194 5.98 -24.56 9.35
CA GLY A 194 5.15 -24.39 10.52
C GLY A 194 5.27 -23.00 11.16
N ALA A 195 5.68 -21.99 10.41
CA ALA A 195 5.77 -20.60 10.83
C ALA A 195 4.51 -19.81 10.41
N VAL A 196 4.39 -18.57 10.88
CA VAL A 196 3.27 -17.66 10.60
C VAL A 196 3.71 -16.58 9.63
N ALA A 197 2.93 -16.37 8.56
CA ALA A 197 3.19 -15.36 7.55
C ALA A 197 2.49 -14.03 7.88
N VAL A 198 3.25 -12.93 7.88
CA VAL A 198 2.75 -11.56 8.04
C VAL A 198 3.15 -10.74 6.81
N TRP A 199 2.17 -10.15 6.12
CA TRP A 199 2.42 -9.39 4.90
C TRP A 199 2.12 -7.90 5.06
N ASP A 200 3.04 -7.05 4.61
CA ASP A 200 2.76 -5.63 4.37
C ASP A 200 2.27 -5.43 2.94
N LEU A 201 1.06 -4.88 2.82
CA LEU A 201 0.35 -4.64 1.57
C LEU A 201 0.29 -3.17 1.18
N CYS A 202 1.11 -2.31 1.79
CA CYS A 202 1.06 -0.86 1.58
C CYS A 202 1.22 -0.41 0.12
N HIS A 203 1.85 -1.22 -0.72
CA HIS A 203 2.01 -0.97 -2.15
C HIS A 203 1.20 -1.91 -3.05
N SER A 204 0.33 -2.76 -2.47
CA SER A 204 -0.47 -3.75 -3.19
C SER A 204 -1.95 -3.45 -3.15
N ALA A 205 -2.50 -3.10 -1.96
CA ALA A 205 -3.92 -2.83 -1.79
C ALA A 205 -4.39 -1.68 -2.68
N GLY A 206 -5.34 -1.95 -3.56
CA GLY A 206 -5.82 -0.99 -4.55
C GLY A 206 -4.92 -0.82 -5.79
N ALA A 207 -3.83 -1.59 -5.91
CA ALA A 207 -2.93 -1.54 -7.06
C ALA A 207 -2.96 -2.84 -7.89
N LEU A 208 -3.17 -3.98 -7.22
CA LEU A 208 -3.14 -5.32 -7.83
C LEU A 208 -3.92 -6.33 -6.96
N PRO A 209 -4.37 -7.46 -7.54
CA PRO A 209 -4.96 -8.56 -6.77
C PRO A 209 -3.96 -9.14 -5.76
N VAL A 210 -4.43 -9.41 -4.55
CA VAL A 210 -3.61 -9.99 -3.46
C VAL A 210 -4.03 -11.43 -3.17
N GLY A 211 -5.34 -11.70 -3.01
CA GLY A 211 -5.87 -13.04 -2.76
C GLY A 211 -5.55 -13.57 -1.36
N LEU A 212 -5.76 -12.78 -0.30
CA LEU A 212 -5.40 -13.15 1.07
C LEU A 212 -5.98 -14.50 1.51
N ASP A 213 -7.28 -14.72 1.29
CA ASP A 213 -7.95 -15.97 1.66
C ASP A 213 -7.56 -17.11 0.74
N GLU A 214 -7.48 -16.85 -0.57
CA GLU A 214 -7.10 -17.85 -1.59
C GLU A 214 -5.72 -18.44 -1.31
N HIS A 215 -4.78 -17.60 -0.88
CA HIS A 215 -3.40 -18.02 -0.63
C HIS A 215 -3.13 -18.34 0.85
N GLY A 216 -4.18 -18.35 1.67
CA GLY A 216 -4.12 -18.75 3.05
C GLY A 216 -3.23 -17.85 3.92
N VAL A 217 -3.11 -16.57 3.62
CA VAL A 217 -2.33 -15.62 4.43
C VAL A 217 -2.83 -15.64 5.88
N ASP A 218 -1.92 -15.56 6.85
CA ASP A 218 -2.29 -15.59 8.29
C ASP A 218 -2.70 -14.20 8.78
N LEU A 219 -1.81 -13.22 8.58
CA LEU A 219 -1.96 -11.84 9.00
C LEU A 219 -1.44 -10.90 7.91
N ALA A 220 -2.10 -9.77 7.72
CA ALA A 220 -1.59 -8.73 6.84
C ALA A 220 -1.92 -7.34 7.39
N VAL A 221 -1.12 -6.36 6.99
CA VAL A 221 -1.32 -4.95 7.31
C VAL A 221 -1.23 -4.13 6.03
N GLY A 222 -1.84 -2.95 6.02
CA GLY A 222 -1.65 -2.04 4.91
C GLY A 222 -2.11 -0.62 5.25
N CYS A 223 -1.52 0.37 4.61
CA CYS A 223 -1.97 1.75 4.72
C CYS A 223 -3.12 2.02 3.75
N THR A 224 -3.90 3.06 4.03
CA THR A 224 -5.06 3.42 3.21
C THR A 224 -4.89 4.73 2.46
N TYR A 225 -3.85 5.52 2.79
CA TYR A 225 -3.62 6.83 2.19
C TYR A 225 -2.93 6.81 0.82
N LYS A 226 -2.46 5.64 0.36
CA LYS A 226 -1.83 5.47 -0.97
C LYS A 226 -2.90 5.16 -2.03
N TYR A 227 -2.85 3.98 -2.63
CA TYR A 227 -3.77 3.56 -3.71
C TYR A 227 -5.25 3.51 -3.31
N LEU A 228 -5.57 3.42 -2.00
CA LEU A 228 -6.94 3.48 -1.50
C LEU A 228 -7.47 4.91 -1.30
N ASN A 229 -6.65 5.94 -1.52
CA ASN A 229 -7.02 7.35 -1.53
C ASN A 229 -7.62 7.91 -0.22
N GLY A 230 -7.38 7.25 0.92
CA GLY A 230 -8.00 7.59 2.20
C GLY A 230 -7.60 8.95 2.80
N GLY A 231 -6.65 9.64 2.19
CA GLY A 231 -6.16 10.95 2.62
C GLY A 231 -4.97 10.90 3.58
N PRO A 232 -4.32 12.06 3.83
CA PRO A 232 -3.11 12.14 4.62
C PRO A 232 -3.36 11.69 6.08
N GLY A 233 -2.55 10.73 6.54
CA GLY A 233 -2.68 10.17 7.90
C GLY A 233 -3.86 9.25 8.10
N SER A 234 -4.55 8.84 7.04
CA SER A 234 -5.67 7.90 7.09
C SER A 234 -5.30 6.63 7.86
N PRO A 235 -6.21 6.09 8.70
CA PRO A 235 -5.93 4.91 9.49
C PRO A 235 -5.61 3.72 8.62
N ALA A 236 -4.70 2.88 9.10
CA ALA A 236 -4.31 1.65 8.44
C ALA A 236 -5.35 0.54 8.68
N TYR A 237 -5.15 -0.61 8.06
CA TYR A 237 -5.96 -1.79 8.33
C TYR A 237 -5.09 -2.96 8.77
N LEU A 238 -5.71 -3.85 9.55
CA LEU A 238 -5.18 -5.12 9.98
C LEU A 238 -6.12 -6.23 9.50
N TYR A 239 -5.59 -7.17 8.73
CA TYR A 239 -6.25 -8.42 8.36
C TYR A 239 -5.82 -9.53 9.34
N VAL A 240 -6.78 -10.27 9.85
CA VAL A 240 -6.58 -11.47 10.66
C VAL A 240 -7.43 -12.58 10.05
N ALA A 241 -6.79 -13.59 9.49
CA ALA A 241 -7.49 -14.73 8.92
C ALA A 241 -8.46 -15.35 9.96
N GLU A 242 -9.66 -15.73 9.52
CA GLU A 242 -10.73 -16.24 10.41
C GLU A 242 -10.22 -17.34 11.35
N ARG A 243 -9.39 -18.26 10.82
CA ARG A 243 -8.79 -19.35 11.61
C ARG A 243 -7.90 -18.89 12.77
N HIS A 244 -7.41 -17.66 12.73
CA HIS A 244 -6.53 -17.09 13.75
C HIS A 244 -7.24 -16.10 14.68
N GLN A 245 -8.45 -15.64 14.36
CA GLN A 245 -9.15 -14.63 15.16
C GLN A 245 -9.32 -15.04 16.64
N ALA A 246 -9.65 -16.28 16.90
CA ALA A 246 -9.80 -16.78 18.28
C ALA A 246 -8.48 -16.80 19.06
N ALA A 247 -7.35 -17.02 18.37
CA ALA A 247 -6.02 -17.06 18.96
C ALA A 247 -5.27 -15.71 18.88
N PHE A 248 -5.84 -14.72 18.18
CA PHE A 248 -5.22 -13.40 18.03
C PHE A 248 -5.20 -12.66 19.37
N ASP A 249 -4.03 -12.64 20.00
CA ASP A 249 -3.78 -11.96 21.27
C ASP A 249 -2.99 -10.66 21.01
N SER A 250 -3.73 -9.55 20.90
CA SER A 250 -3.14 -8.22 20.64
C SER A 250 -2.25 -7.77 21.82
N PRO A 251 -1.02 -7.28 21.55
CA PRO A 251 -0.18 -6.70 22.60
C PRO A 251 -0.69 -5.34 23.12
N LEU A 252 -1.70 -4.78 22.47
CA LEU A 252 -2.32 -3.50 22.81
C LEU A 252 -3.82 -3.71 23.09
N PRO A 253 -4.19 -4.42 24.18
CA PRO A 253 -5.58 -4.56 24.56
C PRO A 253 -6.14 -3.19 24.97
N GLY A 254 -7.36 -2.90 24.55
CA GLY A 254 -8.00 -1.63 24.89
C GLY A 254 -9.50 -1.78 25.12
N TRP A 255 -10.12 -0.72 25.66
CA TRP A 255 -11.56 -0.74 25.94
C TRP A 255 -12.41 -1.03 24.69
N ASN A 256 -11.95 -0.57 23.52
CA ASN A 256 -12.68 -0.72 22.26
C ASN A 256 -12.57 -2.12 21.63
N SER A 257 -11.69 -2.98 22.17
CA SER A 257 -11.57 -4.40 21.81
C SER A 257 -12.06 -5.35 22.91
N HIS A 258 -12.67 -4.80 23.96
CA HIS A 258 -13.24 -5.61 25.05
C HIS A 258 -14.59 -6.22 24.65
N ALA A 259 -14.88 -7.43 25.08
CA ALA A 259 -16.16 -8.12 24.82
C ALA A 259 -17.37 -7.36 25.42
N ASP A 260 -17.18 -6.69 26.56
CA ASP A 260 -18.15 -5.77 27.16
C ASP A 260 -17.45 -4.42 27.42
N PRO A 261 -17.38 -3.53 26.41
CA PRO A 261 -16.63 -2.29 26.52
C PRO A 261 -17.21 -1.29 27.55
N PHE A 262 -18.48 -1.43 27.89
CA PHE A 262 -19.16 -0.55 28.85
C PHE A 262 -19.32 -1.15 30.25
N GLY A 263 -18.94 -2.41 30.43
CA GLY A 263 -18.92 -3.06 31.74
C GLY A 263 -17.89 -2.51 32.72
N MET A 264 -16.88 -1.76 32.19
CA MET A 264 -15.83 -1.10 32.98
C MET A 264 -15.16 -2.01 34.01
N THR A 265 -15.03 -3.29 33.66
CA THR A 265 -14.40 -4.28 34.55
C THR A 265 -12.88 -4.14 34.52
N PRO A 266 -12.17 -4.43 35.65
CA PRO A 266 -10.70 -4.36 35.66
C PRO A 266 -10.01 -5.45 34.79
N GLY A 267 -10.70 -6.59 34.59
CA GLY A 267 -10.17 -7.70 33.77
C GLY A 267 -10.47 -7.51 32.31
N TYR A 268 -9.46 -7.71 31.45
CA TYR A 268 -9.66 -7.68 30.00
C TYR A 268 -10.20 -9.02 29.50
N ALA A 269 -11.32 -8.96 28.79
CA ALA A 269 -11.86 -10.07 28.02
C ALA A 269 -11.93 -9.63 26.54
N PRO A 270 -11.22 -10.30 25.61
CA PRO A 270 -11.20 -9.89 24.21
C PRO A 270 -12.57 -10.11 23.55
N ALA A 271 -12.98 -9.19 22.69
CA ALA A 271 -14.12 -9.36 21.81
C ALA A 271 -13.88 -10.48 20.79
N ASP A 272 -14.93 -10.91 20.09
CA ASP A 272 -14.82 -11.89 19.00
C ASP A 272 -14.37 -11.22 17.70
N GLY A 273 -13.85 -12.03 16.77
CA GLY A 273 -13.53 -11.62 15.41
C GLY A 273 -12.36 -10.62 15.31
N SER A 274 -12.32 -9.87 14.24
CA SER A 274 -11.31 -8.83 13.98
C SER A 274 -11.39 -7.64 14.94
N VAL A 275 -12.48 -7.47 15.68
CA VAL A 275 -12.64 -6.44 16.73
C VAL A 275 -11.51 -6.50 17.76
N ARG A 276 -10.91 -7.67 17.99
CA ARG A 276 -9.71 -7.82 18.84
C ARG A 276 -8.52 -6.98 18.40
N GLY A 277 -8.49 -6.57 17.14
CA GLY A 277 -7.47 -5.68 16.60
C GLY A 277 -7.65 -4.21 16.95
N ARG A 278 -8.80 -3.80 17.51
CA ARG A 278 -9.03 -2.44 18.01
C ARG A 278 -8.21 -2.17 19.27
N VAL A 279 -7.98 -0.90 19.58
CA VAL A 279 -7.25 -0.47 20.79
C VAL A 279 -8.11 0.51 21.59
N GLY A 280 -7.92 1.79 21.37
CA GLY A 280 -8.65 2.88 22.02
C GLY A 280 -9.72 3.48 21.13
N THR A 281 -10.16 4.67 21.49
CA THR A 281 -11.09 5.47 20.66
C THR A 281 -10.45 5.74 19.30
N PRO A 282 -11.10 5.34 18.19
CA PRO A 282 -10.54 5.56 16.85
C PRO A 282 -10.61 7.03 16.42
N ASP A 283 -9.77 7.42 15.47
CA ASP A 283 -9.84 8.72 14.79
C ASP A 283 -11.04 8.73 13.82
N ILE A 284 -12.18 9.19 14.32
CA ILE A 284 -13.45 9.16 13.59
C ILE A 284 -13.41 10.03 12.32
N VAL A 285 -12.82 11.22 12.39
CA VAL A 285 -12.81 12.14 11.23
C VAL A 285 -12.02 11.52 10.07
N SER A 286 -10.84 11.03 10.37
CA SER A 286 -9.95 10.39 9.37
C SER A 286 -10.55 9.08 8.85
N MET A 287 -11.16 8.28 9.73
CA MET A 287 -11.83 7.03 9.38
C MET A 287 -13.01 7.23 8.43
N LEU A 288 -13.88 8.22 8.71
CA LEU A 288 -15.02 8.53 7.84
C LEU A 288 -14.59 9.24 6.55
N THR A 289 -13.43 9.91 6.55
CA THR A 289 -12.78 10.40 5.33
C THR A 289 -12.38 9.23 4.43
N LEU A 290 -11.75 8.22 4.99
CA LEU A 290 -11.42 6.97 4.27
C LEU A 290 -12.68 6.28 3.75
N GLU A 291 -13.73 6.17 4.57
CA GLU A 291 -14.99 5.56 4.14
C GLU A 291 -15.56 6.24 2.89
N ALA A 292 -15.57 7.57 2.89
CA ALA A 292 -15.99 8.34 1.72
C ALA A 292 -15.05 8.12 0.53
N ALA A 293 -13.74 8.10 0.75
CA ALA A 293 -12.78 7.91 -0.33
C ALA A 293 -12.92 6.56 -1.03
N LEU A 294 -13.34 5.51 -0.33
CA LEU A 294 -13.57 4.19 -0.91
C LEU A 294 -14.74 4.15 -1.91
N ASP A 295 -15.60 5.17 -1.99
CA ASP A 295 -16.69 5.24 -2.98
C ASP A 295 -16.15 5.24 -4.43
N VAL A 296 -14.91 5.65 -4.68
CA VAL A 296 -14.28 5.59 -6.01
C VAL A 296 -14.05 4.14 -6.50
N TRP A 297 -14.12 3.17 -5.59
CA TRP A 297 -13.94 1.75 -5.88
C TRP A 297 -15.26 1.03 -6.23
N ASP A 298 -16.41 1.68 -6.07
CA ASP A 298 -17.70 1.07 -6.35
C ASP A 298 -17.79 0.65 -7.83
N GLY A 299 -18.01 -0.65 -8.05
CA GLY A 299 -18.06 -1.24 -9.40
C GLY A 299 -16.71 -1.34 -10.12
N VAL A 300 -15.58 -1.22 -9.41
CA VAL A 300 -14.24 -1.41 -9.97
C VAL A 300 -13.71 -2.80 -9.60
N ALA A 301 -13.39 -3.59 -10.62
CA ALA A 301 -12.69 -4.86 -10.44
C ALA A 301 -11.17 -4.63 -10.33
N VAL A 302 -10.53 -5.21 -9.32
CA VAL A 302 -9.08 -5.07 -9.11
C VAL A 302 -8.27 -5.64 -10.28
N ASP A 303 -8.78 -6.66 -10.96
CA ASP A 303 -8.16 -7.21 -12.18
C ASP A 303 -8.11 -6.19 -13.32
N THR A 304 -9.16 -5.37 -13.48
CA THR A 304 -9.17 -4.27 -14.46
C THR A 304 -8.12 -3.20 -14.10
N VAL A 305 -8.01 -2.88 -12.81
CA VAL A 305 -6.96 -1.98 -12.31
C VAL A 305 -5.57 -2.57 -12.59
N ARG A 306 -5.37 -3.86 -12.34
CA ARG A 306 -4.11 -4.55 -12.63
C ARG A 306 -3.75 -4.53 -14.11
N ALA A 307 -4.69 -4.85 -14.97
CA ALA A 307 -4.48 -4.86 -16.43
C ALA A 307 -4.04 -3.46 -16.92
N LYS A 308 -4.72 -2.39 -16.51
CA LYS A 308 -4.35 -1.02 -16.84
C LYS A 308 -3.01 -0.62 -16.23
N SER A 309 -2.72 -1.01 -14.98
CA SER A 309 -1.45 -0.74 -14.31
C SER A 309 -0.25 -1.27 -15.10
N LEU A 310 -0.34 -2.53 -15.55
CA LEU A 310 0.70 -3.14 -16.37
C LEU A 310 0.87 -2.43 -17.71
N ALA A 311 -0.24 -2.12 -18.39
CA ALA A 311 -0.21 -1.42 -19.67
C ALA A 311 0.38 0.00 -19.54
N LEU A 312 0.03 0.74 -18.47
CA LEU A 312 0.59 2.08 -18.19
C LEU A 312 2.09 2.03 -17.93
N THR A 313 2.55 1.09 -17.12
CA THR A 313 3.97 0.96 -16.78
C THR A 313 4.81 0.50 -17.97
N ASP A 314 4.28 -0.40 -18.81
CA ASP A 314 4.92 -0.79 -20.07
C ASP A 314 5.03 0.40 -21.03
N PHE A 315 3.93 1.11 -21.22
CA PHE A 315 3.89 2.26 -22.11
C PHE A 315 4.80 3.39 -21.65
N PHE A 316 4.86 3.66 -20.34
CA PHE A 316 5.79 4.64 -19.79
C PHE A 316 7.25 4.24 -20.06
N LEU A 317 7.62 2.98 -19.82
CA LEU A 317 8.97 2.49 -20.08
C LEU A 317 9.33 2.56 -21.58
N GLU A 318 8.40 2.23 -22.48
CA GLU A 318 8.57 2.38 -23.92
C GLU A 318 8.82 3.86 -24.30
N CYS A 319 8.04 4.79 -23.73
CA CYS A 319 8.24 6.22 -23.93
C CYS A 319 9.60 6.70 -23.38
N VAL A 320 10.01 6.21 -22.21
CA VAL A 320 11.33 6.51 -21.63
C VAL A 320 12.46 6.04 -22.55
N GLU A 321 12.38 4.80 -23.03
CA GLU A 321 13.37 4.25 -23.98
C GLU A 321 13.42 5.07 -25.28
N ALA A 322 12.26 5.53 -25.75
CA ALA A 322 12.16 6.31 -26.98
C ALA A 322 12.66 7.76 -26.84
N TYR A 323 12.41 8.42 -25.71
CA TYR A 323 12.70 9.85 -25.55
C TYR A 323 14.01 10.14 -24.86
N VAL A 324 14.38 9.34 -23.86
CA VAL A 324 15.55 9.58 -23.02
C VAL A 324 16.80 9.03 -23.70
N PRO A 325 17.91 9.79 -23.77
CA PRO A 325 19.17 9.28 -24.30
C PRO A 325 19.66 8.05 -23.52
N ALA A 326 20.19 7.08 -24.24
CA ALA A 326 20.73 5.86 -23.64
C ALA A 326 21.77 6.17 -22.55
N GLY A 327 21.69 5.44 -21.43
CA GLY A 327 22.60 5.56 -20.30
C GLY A 327 22.29 6.68 -19.32
N ARG A 328 21.27 7.54 -19.57
CA ARG A 328 20.88 8.59 -18.62
C ARG A 328 20.01 8.08 -17.48
N VAL A 329 19.23 7.06 -17.72
CA VAL A 329 18.44 6.35 -16.70
C VAL A 329 18.51 4.86 -16.95
N ALA A 330 18.32 4.08 -15.88
CA ALA A 330 18.18 2.62 -15.95
C ALA A 330 17.00 2.16 -15.07
N SER A 331 16.10 1.36 -15.64
CA SER A 331 15.02 0.77 -14.83
C SER A 331 15.58 -0.19 -13.79
N VAL A 332 15.18 0.00 -12.53
CA VAL A 332 15.40 -0.97 -11.44
C VAL A 332 14.13 -1.78 -11.14
N THR A 333 13.02 -1.41 -11.78
CA THR A 333 11.77 -2.17 -11.73
C THR A 333 11.87 -3.39 -12.64
N PRO A 334 11.44 -4.58 -12.18
CA PRO A 334 11.43 -5.79 -13.00
C PRO A 334 10.61 -5.61 -14.30
N ALA A 335 11.13 -6.15 -15.40
CA ALA A 335 10.43 -6.13 -16.68
C ALA A 335 9.26 -7.12 -16.73
N ALA A 336 9.39 -8.27 -16.06
CA ALA A 336 8.34 -9.29 -16.03
C ALA A 336 7.10 -8.81 -15.27
N HIS A 337 5.91 -8.95 -15.88
CA HIS A 337 4.64 -8.55 -15.28
C HIS A 337 4.35 -9.27 -13.95
N ALA A 338 4.73 -10.54 -13.83
CA ALA A 338 4.56 -11.33 -12.62
C ALA A 338 5.43 -10.84 -11.44
N GLU A 339 6.46 -10.04 -11.72
CA GLU A 339 7.39 -9.54 -10.72
C GLU A 339 7.29 -8.02 -10.50
N ARG A 340 6.27 -7.37 -11.05
CA ARG A 340 6.16 -5.90 -11.02
C ARG A 340 4.86 -5.44 -10.39
N GLY A 341 4.95 -4.48 -9.45
CA GLY A 341 3.81 -3.76 -8.88
C GLY A 341 3.26 -2.69 -9.82
N SER A 342 2.71 -1.59 -9.25
CA SER A 342 2.11 -0.47 -9.99
C SER A 342 2.98 0.78 -9.94
N GLN A 343 4.29 0.63 -9.93
CA GLN A 343 5.25 1.74 -9.97
C GLN A 343 6.42 1.43 -10.89
N VAL A 344 7.07 2.47 -11.39
CA VAL A 344 8.35 2.40 -12.12
C VAL A 344 9.39 3.19 -11.36
N ALA A 345 10.54 2.58 -11.15
CA ALA A 345 11.70 3.17 -10.50
C ALA A 345 12.87 3.22 -11.49
N LEU A 346 13.41 4.40 -11.69
CA LEU A 346 14.50 4.66 -12.63
C LEU A 346 15.73 5.15 -11.85
N ARG A 347 16.85 4.44 -11.97
CA ARG A 347 18.12 4.94 -11.45
C ARG A 347 18.61 6.09 -12.34
N CYS A 348 19.03 7.16 -11.69
CA CYS A 348 19.54 8.37 -12.33
C CYS A 348 20.56 9.02 -11.39
N ASP A 349 21.79 9.26 -11.87
CA ASP A 349 22.87 9.82 -11.02
C ASP A 349 22.51 11.23 -10.50
N GLU A 350 21.74 12.01 -11.27
CA GLU A 350 21.25 13.34 -10.91
C GLU A 350 19.80 13.32 -10.39
N ALA A 351 19.37 12.25 -9.72
CA ALA A 351 17.96 12.03 -9.37
C ALA A 351 17.33 13.19 -8.57
N GLU A 352 18.03 13.80 -7.62
CA GLU A 352 17.47 14.88 -6.79
C GLU A 352 17.20 16.16 -7.60
N PRO A 353 18.14 16.74 -8.37
CA PRO A 353 17.86 17.90 -9.22
C PRO A 353 16.86 17.57 -10.34
N VAL A 354 16.89 16.36 -10.89
CA VAL A 354 15.95 15.92 -11.94
C VAL A 354 14.53 15.87 -11.37
N MET A 355 14.30 15.23 -10.22
CA MET A 355 12.95 15.17 -9.62
C MET A 355 12.43 16.55 -9.26
N ARG A 356 13.25 17.41 -8.68
CA ARG A 356 12.86 18.80 -8.39
C ARG A 356 12.39 19.52 -9.65
N ARG A 357 13.16 19.38 -10.75
CA ARG A 357 12.83 20.03 -12.01
C ARG A 357 11.59 19.45 -12.69
N LEU A 358 11.35 18.14 -12.56
CA LEU A 358 10.10 17.48 -12.99
C LEU A 358 8.89 18.10 -12.30
N ILE A 359 8.95 18.24 -10.97
CA ILE A 359 7.86 18.82 -10.17
C ILE A 359 7.60 20.28 -10.61
N GLU A 360 8.64 21.10 -10.80
CA GLU A 360 8.51 22.47 -11.33
C GLU A 360 7.81 22.52 -12.68
N ARG A 361 7.91 21.44 -13.49
CA ARG A 361 7.27 21.30 -14.80
C ARG A 361 5.92 20.55 -14.76
N GLY A 362 5.37 20.35 -13.56
CA GLY A 362 4.06 19.73 -13.37
C GLY A 362 4.05 18.21 -13.54
N VAL A 363 5.19 17.53 -13.37
CA VAL A 363 5.26 16.07 -13.29
C VAL A 363 5.70 15.70 -11.87
N VAL A 364 4.78 15.18 -11.08
CA VAL A 364 5.01 14.83 -9.68
C VAL A 364 5.27 13.34 -9.54
N GLY A 365 6.49 13.00 -9.15
CA GLY A 365 6.92 11.70 -8.65
C GLY A 365 7.68 11.90 -7.36
N ASP A 366 8.34 10.87 -6.85
CA ASP A 366 9.18 11.00 -5.67
C ASP A 366 10.63 10.51 -5.88
N LEU A 367 11.47 10.82 -4.90
CA LEU A 367 12.88 10.46 -4.88
C LEU A 367 13.13 9.43 -3.80
N ARG A 368 13.73 8.30 -4.16
CA ARG A 368 14.34 7.37 -3.20
C ARG A 368 15.84 7.52 -3.26
N ARG A 369 16.37 8.20 -2.26
CA ARG A 369 17.82 8.46 -2.17
C ARG A 369 18.64 7.16 -2.17
N PRO A 370 19.84 7.16 -2.77
CA PRO A 370 20.50 8.36 -3.31
C PRO A 370 20.10 8.72 -4.76
N ASP A 371 19.64 7.76 -5.57
CA ASP A 371 19.71 7.83 -7.04
C ASP A 371 18.46 7.31 -7.77
N VAL A 372 17.31 7.13 -7.10
CA VAL A 372 16.13 6.52 -7.71
C VAL A 372 14.99 7.53 -7.86
N LEU A 373 14.62 7.84 -9.10
CA LEU A 373 13.35 8.49 -9.45
C LEU A 373 12.25 7.43 -9.41
N ARG A 374 11.17 7.68 -8.68
CA ARG A 374 10.06 6.73 -8.55
C ARG A 374 8.76 7.37 -9.02
N PHE A 375 8.02 6.63 -9.84
CA PHE A 375 6.75 7.02 -10.44
C PHE A 375 5.70 5.97 -10.12
N GLY A 376 4.65 6.33 -9.36
CA GLY A 376 3.54 5.48 -8.99
C GLY A 376 2.36 5.69 -9.93
N PHE A 377 1.90 4.62 -10.55
CA PHE A 377 0.78 4.64 -11.48
C PHE A 377 -0.49 4.21 -10.75
N THR A 378 -1.44 5.14 -10.60
CA THR A 378 -2.77 4.85 -10.06
C THR A 378 -3.77 4.78 -11.20
N PRO A 379 -4.20 3.57 -11.62
CA PRO A 379 -5.02 3.38 -12.82
C PRO A 379 -6.37 4.10 -12.79
N LEU A 380 -6.88 4.42 -11.60
CA LEU A 380 -8.15 5.13 -11.46
C LEU A 380 -8.10 6.56 -12.03
N TYR A 381 -6.92 7.21 -12.06
CA TYR A 381 -6.84 8.60 -12.50
C TYR A 381 -5.66 8.91 -13.43
N VAL A 382 -4.67 8.04 -13.57
CA VAL A 382 -3.55 8.21 -14.51
C VAL A 382 -3.95 7.64 -15.86
N GLY A 383 -3.77 8.44 -16.92
CA GLY A 383 -3.98 8.06 -18.30
C GLY A 383 -2.67 7.77 -19.04
N PHE A 384 -2.78 7.22 -20.25
CA PHE A 384 -1.62 6.98 -21.12
C PHE A 384 -1.01 8.27 -21.64
N ALA A 385 -1.81 9.33 -21.87
CA ALA A 385 -1.33 10.67 -22.19
C ALA A 385 -0.48 11.26 -21.04
N ASP A 386 -0.83 10.97 -19.78
CA ASP A 386 -0.02 11.35 -18.62
C ASP A 386 1.34 10.63 -18.63
N ALA A 387 1.35 9.35 -18.93
CA ALA A 387 2.57 8.53 -19.01
C ALA A 387 3.51 9.03 -20.12
N GLU A 388 2.97 9.31 -21.32
CA GLU A 388 3.73 9.91 -22.43
C GLU A 388 4.32 11.27 -22.02
N ARG A 389 3.48 12.17 -21.50
CA ARG A 389 3.89 13.51 -21.08
C ARG A 389 4.99 13.44 -20.02
N ALA A 390 4.88 12.56 -19.04
CA ALA A 390 5.89 12.39 -18.01
C ALA A 390 7.25 11.95 -18.59
N ALA A 391 7.25 10.96 -19.48
CA ALA A 391 8.48 10.50 -20.13
C ALA A 391 9.12 11.57 -21.02
N ARG A 392 8.32 12.34 -21.75
CA ARG A 392 8.79 13.44 -22.58
C ARG A 392 9.39 14.56 -21.73
N VAL A 393 8.71 14.99 -20.66
CA VAL A 393 9.23 16.03 -19.75
C VAL A 393 10.50 15.53 -19.04
N LEU A 394 10.57 14.25 -18.69
CA LEU A 394 11.80 13.64 -18.14
C LEU A 394 12.97 13.79 -19.12
N ALA A 395 12.78 13.50 -20.40
CA ALA A 395 13.82 13.65 -21.41
C ALA A 395 14.26 15.12 -21.58
N GLU A 396 13.32 16.07 -21.57
CA GLU A 396 13.62 17.50 -21.63
C GLU A 396 14.45 17.96 -20.42
N VAL A 397 14.06 17.54 -19.20
CA VAL A 397 14.79 17.86 -17.96
C VAL A 397 16.20 17.27 -17.98
N LEU A 398 16.34 16.02 -18.42
CA LEU A 398 17.65 15.39 -18.54
C LEU A 398 18.57 16.04 -19.58
N ALA A 399 18.01 16.70 -20.59
CA ALA A 399 18.79 17.51 -21.55
C ALA A 399 19.31 18.83 -20.94
N GLU A 400 18.60 19.39 -19.96
CA GLU A 400 19.03 20.60 -19.24
C GLU A 400 20.06 20.31 -18.13
N ILE A 401 20.01 19.12 -17.54
CA ILE A 401 20.90 18.70 -16.46
C ILE A 401 21.97 17.77 -17.05
N PRO A 402 23.22 18.24 -17.20
CA PRO A 402 24.28 17.38 -17.75
C PRO A 402 24.58 16.20 -16.82
N PRO A 403 25.06 15.06 -17.35
CA PRO A 403 25.47 13.95 -16.53
C PRO A 403 26.62 14.37 -15.60
N SER A 404 26.56 13.91 -14.35
CA SER A 404 27.68 14.03 -13.42
C SER A 404 28.87 13.32 -14.04
N GLY A 405 29.99 14.02 -14.20
CA GLY A 405 31.22 13.38 -14.66
C GLY A 405 31.62 12.23 -13.74
N PRO A 406 32.44 11.26 -14.20
CA PRO A 406 32.93 10.22 -13.33
C PRO A 406 33.53 10.87 -12.09
N ALA A 407 33.12 10.38 -10.91
CA ALA A 407 33.69 10.84 -9.64
C ALA A 407 35.22 10.69 -9.71
N ALA A 408 35.93 11.82 -9.57
CA ALA A 408 37.40 11.87 -9.68
C ALA A 408 38.06 11.11 -8.51
#